data_b7cf3fa6392fb2b8e84f70b2facde3fd
#
_entry.id   b7cf3fa6392fb2b8e84f70b2facde3fd
#
_cell.length_a   1.000
_cell.length_b   1.000
_cell.length_c   1.000
_cell.angle_alpha   90.00
_cell.angle_beta   90.00
_cell.angle_gamma   90.00
#
_symmetry.space_group_name_H-M   'P 1'
#
loop_
_entity.id
_entity.type
_entity.pdbx_description
1 polymer ?
#
loop_
_entity_poly.entity_id
_entity_poly.type
_entity_poly.pdbx_seq_one_letter_code
_entity_poly.pdbx_strand_id
1 'polypeptide(L)'
;MKLFVTGAAGFIGSNYVRWLLANSDDEVTIFDALTYAGNMASIRDVLDDRRCSFVHGDICDEDAVVRGMDGHDAVVHFAAESHVDRSIKDPYAFVRTNCFGTNVMCDVARRVGVQKFLHISTDEVYGTIDVGSFSETDKLTPRSPYSAAKAGSDLIALSYVTTHDLPVVVTRCSNNYGPYQFPEKVIPLFTSNLLDGKKVPLYGDGGNVRDWIHVEDHNRAAHLVLQHGEVGEVYNIGAHEEFTNRELTYKLLELCGRDESFIEPVADRLGHDRRYSVNIDKISALGWKIEHSFEQGLADTVAWYRDNRWWWEPLKANAGL
;
A
#
# COMPACT_ATOMS: atom_id res chain seq x y z
N MET A 1 -8.31 -8.33 19.69
CA MET A 1 -7.72 -6.97 19.93
C MET A 1 -8.67 -5.91 19.39
N LYS A 2 -8.51 -4.68 19.88
CA LYS A 2 -9.17 -3.53 19.32
C LYS A 2 -8.16 -2.73 18.48
N LEU A 3 -8.33 -2.73 17.16
CA LEU A 3 -7.36 -2.18 16.22
C LEU A 3 -7.79 -0.80 15.71
N PHE A 4 -6.89 0.17 15.74
CA PHE A 4 -7.02 1.46 15.08
C PHE A 4 -6.28 1.41 13.74
N VAL A 5 -7.05 1.41 12.63
CA VAL A 5 -6.50 1.20 11.28
C VAL A 5 -6.66 2.48 10.47
N THR A 6 -5.55 3.15 10.18
CA THR A 6 -5.56 4.39 9.40
C THR A 6 -5.40 4.12 7.91
N GLY A 7 -6.01 4.96 7.06
CA GLY A 7 -5.95 4.79 5.59
C GLY A 7 -6.76 3.59 5.08
N ALA A 8 -7.70 3.12 5.89
CA ALA A 8 -8.43 1.90 5.59
C ALA A 8 -9.61 2.07 4.62
N ALA A 9 -9.95 3.29 4.21
CA ALA A 9 -10.81 3.52 3.05
C ALA A 9 -10.05 3.48 1.71
N GLY A 10 -8.72 3.36 1.75
CA GLY A 10 -7.85 3.15 0.61
C GLY A 10 -7.73 1.66 0.20
N PHE A 11 -6.88 1.39 -0.79
CA PHE A 11 -6.72 0.07 -1.40
C PHE A 11 -6.30 -1.03 -0.41
N ILE A 12 -5.08 -0.94 0.12
CA ILE A 12 -4.51 -2.01 0.95
C ILE A 12 -5.28 -2.12 2.27
N GLY A 13 -5.58 -0.98 2.90
CA GLY A 13 -6.27 -0.95 4.19
C GLY A 13 -7.69 -1.50 4.14
N SER A 14 -8.48 -1.24 3.07
CA SER A 14 -9.82 -1.80 2.94
C SER A 14 -9.82 -3.32 2.76
N ASN A 15 -8.84 -3.86 2.03
CA ASN A 15 -8.62 -5.30 1.92
C ASN A 15 -8.12 -5.89 3.24
N TYR A 16 -7.28 -5.16 4.00
CA TYR A 16 -6.85 -5.60 5.33
C TYR A 16 -8.04 -5.77 6.29
N VAL A 17 -8.92 -4.78 6.34
CA VAL A 17 -10.11 -4.84 7.20
C VAL A 17 -11.02 -6.00 6.81
N ARG A 18 -11.26 -6.25 5.51
CA ARG A 18 -12.05 -7.41 5.05
C ARG A 18 -11.42 -8.72 5.50
N TRP A 19 -10.12 -8.86 5.24
CA TRP A 19 -9.40 -10.07 5.65
C TRP A 19 -9.44 -10.26 7.16
N LEU A 20 -9.22 -9.19 7.94
CA LEU A 20 -9.23 -9.22 9.41
C LEU A 20 -10.58 -9.70 9.95
N LEU A 21 -11.68 -9.11 9.49
CA LEU A 21 -13.04 -9.47 9.95
C LEU A 21 -13.43 -10.89 9.55
N ALA A 22 -12.90 -11.41 8.44
CA ALA A 22 -13.14 -12.77 8.00
C ALA A 22 -12.30 -13.81 8.75
N ASN A 23 -11.15 -13.44 9.32
CA ASN A 23 -10.17 -14.38 9.87
C ASN A 23 -9.85 -14.20 11.37
N SER A 24 -10.49 -13.24 12.04
CA SER A 24 -10.30 -12.99 13.49
C SER A 24 -11.60 -12.52 14.14
N ASP A 25 -11.59 -12.47 15.47
CA ASP A 25 -12.65 -11.88 16.31
C ASP A 25 -12.30 -10.43 16.71
N ASP A 26 -11.31 -9.83 16.11
CA ASP A 26 -10.84 -8.48 16.43
C ASP A 26 -11.87 -7.40 16.08
N GLU A 27 -11.90 -6.33 16.87
CA GLU A 27 -12.65 -5.11 16.57
C GLU A 27 -11.76 -4.13 15.80
N VAL A 28 -12.33 -3.36 14.90
CA VAL A 28 -11.59 -2.41 14.08
C VAL A 28 -12.29 -1.05 14.04
N THR A 29 -11.52 0.01 14.29
CA THR A 29 -11.91 1.38 13.95
C THR A 29 -11.11 1.84 12.74
N ILE A 30 -11.80 2.06 11.63
CA ILE A 30 -11.26 2.67 10.42
C ILE A 30 -11.14 4.17 10.65
N PHE A 31 -9.93 4.72 10.47
CA PHE A 31 -9.67 6.16 10.50
C PHE A 31 -9.12 6.62 9.16
N ASP A 32 -9.86 7.48 8.45
CA ASP A 32 -9.50 7.90 7.11
C ASP A 32 -9.95 9.34 6.83
N ALA A 33 -9.12 10.10 6.13
CA ALA A 33 -9.43 11.47 5.74
C ALA A 33 -10.27 11.57 4.47
N LEU A 34 -10.55 10.43 3.80
CA LEU A 34 -11.27 10.35 2.53
C LEU A 34 -10.72 11.34 1.47
N THR A 35 -9.39 11.38 1.35
CA THR A 35 -8.72 12.14 0.30
C THR A 35 -8.95 11.46 -1.06
N TYR A 36 -8.16 11.79 -2.08
CA TYR A 36 -8.43 11.33 -3.45
C TYR A 36 -8.50 9.79 -3.61
N ALA A 37 -7.76 9.03 -2.81
CA ALA A 37 -7.72 7.55 -2.88
C ALA A 37 -8.60 6.87 -1.83
N GLY A 38 -9.01 7.60 -0.79
CA GLY A 38 -9.95 7.10 0.22
C GLY A 38 -11.40 7.17 -0.30
N ASN A 39 -12.11 6.05 -0.25
CA ASN A 39 -13.46 5.98 -0.78
C ASN A 39 -14.39 5.15 0.12
N MET A 40 -15.50 5.75 0.57
CA MET A 40 -16.51 5.06 1.37
C MET A 40 -17.07 3.80 0.69
N ALA A 41 -17.13 3.80 -0.65
CA ALA A 41 -17.56 2.62 -1.41
C ALA A 41 -16.61 1.43 -1.26
N SER A 42 -15.34 1.68 -0.90
CA SER A 42 -14.34 0.63 -0.65
C SER A 42 -14.51 -0.09 0.68
N ILE A 43 -15.27 0.47 1.62
CA ILE A 43 -15.45 -0.07 2.98
C ILE A 43 -16.92 -0.31 3.34
N ARG A 44 -17.84 -0.06 2.41
CA ARG A 44 -19.28 -0.11 2.68
C ARG A 44 -19.73 -1.46 3.22
N ASP A 45 -19.24 -2.53 2.64
CA ASP A 45 -19.56 -3.92 3.01
C ASP A 45 -19.04 -4.28 4.40
N VAL A 46 -17.87 -3.77 4.81
CA VAL A 46 -17.28 -4.08 6.12
C VAL A 46 -17.94 -3.27 7.25
N LEU A 47 -18.57 -2.13 6.95
CA LEU A 47 -19.29 -1.33 7.94
C LEU A 47 -20.60 -1.96 8.40
N ASP A 48 -21.10 -2.99 7.72
CA ASP A 48 -22.25 -3.78 8.16
C ASP A 48 -21.88 -4.75 9.31
N ASP A 49 -20.58 -5.02 9.54
CA ASP A 49 -20.12 -5.83 10.68
C ASP A 49 -20.08 -4.98 11.96
N ARG A 50 -20.75 -5.45 13.02
CA ARG A 50 -20.81 -4.77 14.34
C ARG A 50 -19.43 -4.53 14.98
N ARG A 51 -18.40 -5.25 14.55
CA ARG A 51 -17.02 -5.11 15.03
C ARG A 51 -16.25 -4.00 14.31
N CYS A 52 -16.84 -3.43 13.24
CA CYS A 52 -16.23 -2.40 12.42
C CYS A 52 -16.91 -1.04 12.65
N SER A 53 -16.11 0.00 12.84
CA SER A 53 -16.57 1.38 12.93
C SER A 53 -15.73 2.29 12.05
N PHE A 54 -16.27 3.45 11.69
CA PHE A 54 -15.60 4.45 10.87
C PHE A 54 -15.52 5.80 11.57
N VAL A 55 -14.35 6.40 11.58
CA VAL A 55 -14.09 7.77 12.04
C VAL A 55 -13.43 8.55 10.91
N HIS A 56 -14.08 9.63 10.48
CA HIS A 56 -13.49 10.56 9.51
C HIS A 56 -12.48 11.45 10.21
N GLY A 57 -11.22 11.46 9.75
CA GLY A 57 -10.16 12.30 10.33
C GLY A 57 -8.84 12.24 9.56
N ASP A 58 -8.07 13.31 9.67
CA ASP A 58 -6.71 13.43 9.11
C ASP A 58 -5.68 13.03 10.18
N ILE A 59 -4.70 12.21 9.82
CA ILE A 59 -3.58 11.82 10.71
C ILE A 59 -2.71 13.02 11.11
N CYS A 60 -2.81 14.14 10.41
CA CYS A 60 -2.16 15.40 10.76
C CYS A 60 -2.94 16.24 11.78
N ASP A 61 -4.16 15.85 12.13
CA ASP A 61 -4.99 16.47 13.18
C ASP A 61 -4.83 15.67 14.48
N GLU A 62 -3.97 16.20 15.37
CA GLU A 62 -3.64 15.53 16.63
C GLU A 62 -4.89 15.26 17.49
N ASP A 63 -5.81 16.23 17.61
CA ASP A 63 -7.01 16.09 18.42
C ASP A 63 -7.95 15.02 17.86
N ALA A 64 -8.06 14.92 16.53
CA ALA A 64 -8.83 13.86 15.88
C ALA A 64 -8.22 12.49 16.11
N VAL A 65 -6.88 12.37 16.02
CA VAL A 65 -6.15 11.13 16.26
C VAL A 65 -6.29 10.69 17.73
N VAL A 66 -6.17 11.60 18.70
CA VAL A 66 -6.38 11.29 20.14
C VAL A 66 -7.77 10.75 20.37
N ARG A 67 -8.81 11.45 19.90
CA ARG A 67 -10.20 11.00 20.07
C ARG A 67 -10.50 9.66 19.40
N GLY A 68 -9.87 9.39 18.25
CA GLY A 68 -10.09 8.16 17.50
C GLY A 68 -9.32 6.97 18.06
N MET A 69 -8.09 7.17 18.56
CA MET A 69 -7.17 6.10 18.97
C MET A 69 -7.38 5.66 20.44
N ASP A 70 -7.97 6.51 21.26
CA ASP A 70 -8.13 6.20 22.70
C ASP A 70 -8.88 4.88 22.91
N GLY A 71 -8.37 4.06 23.83
CA GLY A 71 -8.93 2.75 24.17
C GLY A 71 -8.70 1.64 23.13
N HIS A 72 -7.76 1.82 22.19
CA HIS A 72 -7.33 0.77 21.26
C HIS A 72 -6.06 0.07 21.73
N ASP A 73 -5.95 -1.25 21.44
CA ASP A 73 -4.80 -2.07 21.81
C ASP A 73 -3.63 -1.88 20.85
N ALA A 74 -3.92 -1.72 19.56
CA ALA A 74 -2.89 -1.65 18.53
C ALA A 74 -3.28 -0.71 17.38
N VAL A 75 -2.24 -0.21 16.69
CA VAL A 75 -2.35 0.62 15.48
C VAL A 75 -1.81 -0.13 14.28
N VAL A 76 -2.55 -0.07 13.15
CA VAL A 76 -2.05 -0.45 11.82
C VAL A 76 -2.11 0.79 10.94
N HIS A 77 -0.94 1.32 10.59
CA HIS A 77 -0.81 2.63 9.96
C HIS A 77 -0.58 2.50 8.45
N PHE A 78 -1.68 2.48 7.66
CA PHE A 78 -1.64 2.51 6.19
C PHE A 78 -1.73 3.93 5.61
N ALA A 79 -2.25 4.90 6.35
CA ALA A 79 -2.49 6.25 5.84
C ALA A 79 -1.20 6.89 5.33
N ALA A 80 -1.18 7.25 4.05
CA ALA A 80 -0.05 7.90 3.38
C ALA A 80 -0.50 8.50 2.04
N GLU A 81 0.15 9.56 1.60
CA GLU A 81 0.19 9.93 0.19
C GLU A 81 1.11 8.94 -0.56
N SER A 82 0.67 8.34 -1.69
CA SER A 82 1.32 7.14 -2.25
C SER A 82 1.62 7.15 -3.75
N HIS A 83 1.42 8.25 -4.48
CA HIS A 83 1.62 8.28 -5.93
C HIS A 83 2.83 9.11 -6.34
N VAL A 84 3.85 8.46 -6.97
CA VAL A 84 5.12 9.10 -7.34
C VAL A 84 4.91 10.35 -8.19
N ASP A 85 4.09 10.27 -9.28
CA ASP A 85 3.88 11.42 -10.16
C ASP A 85 3.18 12.59 -9.46
N ARG A 86 2.30 12.32 -8.48
CA ARG A 86 1.72 13.36 -7.62
C ARG A 86 2.78 13.98 -6.72
N SER A 87 3.72 13.19 -6.19
CA SER A 87 4.79 13.68 -5.33
C SER A 87 5.76 14.62 -6.04
N ILE A 88 5.95 14.44 -7.35
CA ILE A 88 6.75 15.35 -8.18
C ILE A 88 6.03 16.70 -8.38
N LYS A 89 4.69 16.68 -8.47
CA LYS A 89 3.88 17.88 -8.66
C LYS A 89 3.65 18.65 -7.35
N ASP A 90 3.40 17.95 -6.25
CA ASP A 90 3.16 18.52 -4.92
C ASP A 90 3.92 17.73 -3.83
N PRO A 91 5.22 17.97 -3.65
CA PRO A 91 6.02 17.29 -2.64
C PRO A 91 5.62 17.66 -1.20
N TYR A 92 5.00 18.82 -0.98
CA TYR A 92 4.64 19.29 0.36
C TYR A 92 3.56 18.43 1.01
N ALA A 93 2.55 18.01 0.24
CA ALA A 93 1.51 17.10 0.73
C ALA A 93 2.12 15.78 1.23
N PHE A 94 3.13 15.25 0.53
CA PHE A 94 3.80 14.01 0.90
C PHE A 94 4.62 14.15 2.19
N VAL A 95 5.38 15.22 2.35
CA VAL A 95 6.12 15.47 3.59
C VAL A 95 5.17 15.70 4.76
N ARG A 96 4.10 16.47 4.56
CA ARG A 96 3.10 16.72 5.59
C ARG A 96 2.43 15.41 6.03
N THR A 97 1.86 14.66 5.10
CA THR A 97 1.11 13.45 5.46
C THR A 97 2.04 12.36 5.95
N ASN A 98 3.08 12.01 5.18
CA ASN A 98 3.90 10.84 5.48
C ASN A 98 4.88 11.07 6.64
N CYS A 99 5.50 12.25 6.76
CA CYS A 99 6.43 12.51 7.85
C CYS A 99 5.71 13.11 9.07
N PHE A 100 5.05 14.26 8.90
CA PHE A 100 4.39 14.92 10.03
C PHE A 100 3.21 14.12 10.57
N GLY A 101 2.36 13.57 9.70
CA GLY A 101 1.24 12.70 10.11
C GLY A 101 1.72 11.46 10.88
N THR A 102 2.78 10.78 10.39
CA THR A 102 3.38 9.64 11.12
C THR A 102 3.92 10.06 12.49
N ASN A 103 4.54 11.25 12.58
CA ASN A 103 5.00 11.77 13.89
C ASN A 103 3.84 11.99 14.86
N VAL A 104 2.73 12.58 14.39
CA VAL A 104 1.50 12.75 15.21
C VAL A 104 0.98 11.39 15.66
N MET A 105 0.90 10.42 14.74
CA MET A 105 0.45 9.06 15.05
C MET A 105 1.30 8.39 16.14
N CYS A 106 2.63 8.48 16.03
CA CYS A 106 3.55 7.91 17.01
C CYS A 106 3.46 8.60 18.39
N ASP A 107 3.37 9.94 18.41
CA ASP A 107 3.26 10.68 19.66
C ASP A 107 1.93 10.40 20.38
N VAL A 108 0.81 10.38 19.65
CA VAL A 108 -0.48 10.01 20.23
C VAL A 108 -0.49 8.56 20.70
N ALA A 109 0.01 7.62 19.89
CA ALA A 109 0.08 6.19 20.25
C ALA A 109 0.85 5.98 21.55
N ARG A 110 1.97 6.68 21.73
CA ARG A 110 2.74 6.68 22.98
C ARG A 110 1.91 7.20 24.17
N ARG A 111 1.19 8.32 24.00
CA ARG A 111 0.41 8.97 25.08
C ARG A 111 -0.81 8.15 25.51
N VAL A 112 -1.47 7.49 24.56
CA VAL A 112 -2.64 6.61 24.88
C VAL A 112 -2.21 5.20 25.28
N GLY A 113 -0.94 4.85 25.11
CA GLY A 113 -0.36 3.60 25.59
C GLY A 113 -0.72 2.36 24.78
N VAL A 114 -0.74 2.47 23.42
CA VAL A 114 -0.97 1.30 22.57
C VAL A 114 0.13 0.24 22.77
N GLN A 115 -0.26 -1.02 22.70
CA GLN A 115 0.63 -2.16 22.94
C GLN A 115 1.41 -2.59 21.70
N LYS A 116 0.97 -2.18 20.49
CA LYS A 116 1.61 -2.48 19.21
C LYS A 116 1.34 -1.38 18.21
N PHE A 117 2.35 -1.05 17.41
CA PHE A 117 2.23 -0.08 16.32
C PHE A 117 2.90 -0.67 15.06
N LEU A 118 2.11 -1.04 14.08
CA LEU A 118 2.60 -1.51 12.78
C LEU A 118 2.60 -0.35 11.79
N HIS A 119 3.79 0.05 11.33
CA HIS A 119 3.99 1.06 10.28
C HIS A 119 4.14 0.38 8.93
N ILE A 120 3.26 0.69 7.97
CA ILE A 120 3.31 0.14 6.62
C ILE A 120 4.11 1.08 5.72
N SER A 121 5.21 0.57 5.17
CA SER A 121 6.11 1.27 4.27
C SER A 121 6.23 0.57 2.90
N THR A 122 7.24 0.90 2.13
CA THR A 122 7.44 0.46 0.75
C THR A 122 8.91 0.11 0.51
N ASP A 123 9.16 -0.81 -0.41
CA ASP A 123 10.49 -1.14 -0.93
C ASP A 123 11.15 0.03 -1.69
N GLU A 124 10.36 0.98 -2.20
CA GLU A 124 10.88 2.16 -2.89
C GLU A 124 11.83 3.02 -2.04
N VAL A 125 11.82 2.85 -0.70
CA VAL A 125 12.74 3.54 0.21
C VAL A 125 14.20 3.11 0.02
N TYR A 126 14.44 1.91 -0.51
CA TYR A 126 15.78 1.40 -0.80
C TYR A 126 16.37 2.00 -2.08
N GLY A 127 15.55 2.45 -3.02
CA GLY A 127 15.95 2.87 -4.36
C GLY A 127 16.06 1.70 -5.32
N THR A 128 16.93 1.79 -6.34
CA THR A 128 17.05 0.78 -7.39
C THR A 128 18.20 -0.20 -7.13
N ILE A 129 18.01 -1.45 -7.54
CA ILE A 129 19.04 -2.51 -7.47
C ILE A 129 19.07 -3.29 -8.79
N ASP A 130 20.25 -3.41 -9.39
CA ASP A 130 20.39 -4.10 -10.69
C ASP A 130 20.46 -5.63 -10.51
N VAL A 131 21.12 -6.09 -9.45
CA VAL A 131 21.37 -7.53 -9.17
C VAL A 131 21.16 -7.80 -7.68
N GLY A 132 20.56 -8.93 -7.36
CA GLY A 132 20.24 -9.32 -5.98
C GLY A 132 18.94 -8.67 -5.47
N SER A 133 18.79 -8.64 -4.14
CA SER A 133 17.60 -8.11 -3.46
C SER A 133 18.03 -7.39 -2.20
N PHE A 134 17.34 -6.29 -1.86
CA PHE A 134 17.59 -5.55 -0.63
C PHE A 134 17.17 -6.35 0.61
N SER A 135 18.03 -6.33 1.61
CA SER A 135 17.71 -6.78 2.98
C SER A 135 17.22 -5.62 3.84
N GLU A 136 16.65 -5.92 4.99
CA GLU A 136 16.12 -4.91 5.91
C GLU A 136 17.19 -3.98 6.49
N THR A 137 18.47 -4.42 6.46
CA THR A 137 19.62 -3.65 6.95
C THR A 137 20.30 -2.78 5.91
N ASP A 138 19.84 -2.86 4.66
CA ASP A 138 20.41 -2.05 3.58
C ASP A 138 20.07 -0.56 3.73
N LYS A 139 20.93 0.29 3.18
CA LYS A 139 20.76 1.75 3.24
C LYS A 139 19.53 2.18 2.47
N LEU A 140 18.81 3.15 3.02
CA LEU A 140 17.74 3.83 2.32
C LEU A 140 18.32 4.88 1.37
N THR A 141 18.03 4.74 0.09
CA THR A 141 18.50 5.64 -0.98
C THR A 141 17.35 6.04 -1.91
N PRO A 142 16.26 6.63 -1.36
CA PRO A 142 15.06 6.96 -2.11
C PRO A 142 15.35 7.94 -3.24
N ARG A 143 14.63 7.83 -4.38
CA ARG A 143 14.89 8.62 -5.59
C ARG A 143 13.70 9.48 -6.02
N SER A 144 12.61 9.48 -5.28
CA SER A 144 11.44 10.33 -5.52
C SER A 144 11.02 11.05 -4.23
N PRO A 145 10.29 12.18 -4.31
CA PRO A 145 9.75 12.83 -3.12
C PRO A 145 8.84 11.90 -2.29
N TYR A 146 8.07 11.00 -2.95
CA TYR A 146 7.28 9.98 -2.27
C TYR A 146 8.15 9.02 -1.46
N SER A 147 9.12 8.36 -2.12
CA SER A 147 9.98 7.38 -1.44
C SER A 147 10.85 8.03 -0.35
N ALA A 148 11.28 9.29 -0.55
CA ALA A 148 11.99 10.05 0.46
C ALA A 148 11.10 10.36 1.69
N ALA A 149 9.84 10.75 1.48
CA ALA A 149 8.89 10.98 2.58
C ALA A 149 8.54 9.68 3.31
N LYS A 150 8.44 8.54 2.60
CA LYS A 150 8.26 7.22 3.22
C LYS A 150 9.49 6.78 4.02
N ALA A 151 10.70 6.96 3.50
CA ALA A 151 11.93 6.72 4.27
C ALA A 151 12.00 7.60 5.52
N GLY A 152 11.60 8.87 5.41
CA GLY A 152 11.49 9.78 6.56
C GLY A 152 10.47 9.28 7.59
N SER A 153 9.32 8.77 7.17
CA SER A 153 8.31 8.21 8.08
C SER A 153 8.80 6.94 8.80
N ASP A 154 9.54 6.06 8.11
CA ASP A 154 10.17 4.89 8.72
C ASP A 154 11.13 5.30 9.85
N LEU A 155 12.03 6.26 9.56
CA LEU A 155 13.00 6.75 10.53
C LEU A 155 12.33 7.45 11.72
N ILE A 156 11.26 8.21 11.48
CA ILE A 156 10.45 8.83 12.55
C ILE A 156 9.85 7.72 13.42
N ALA A 157 9.17 6.76 12.86
CA ALA A 157 8.54 5.68 13.62
C ALA A 157 9.55 4.87 14.45
N LEU A 158 10.69 4.50 13.85
CA LEU A 158 11.76 3.77 14.54
C LEU A 158 12.45 4.62 15.62
N SER A 159 12.52 5.95 15.47
CA SER A 159 13.08 6.81 16.50
C SER A 159 12.28 6.80 17.81
N TYR A 160 10.94 6.61 17.70
CA TYR A 160 10.06 6.48 18.88
C TYR A 160 10.30 5.20 19.68
N VAL A 161 10.78 4.12 19.03
CA VAL A 161 11.22 2.91 19.76
C VAL A 161 12.36 3.25 20.70
N THR A 162 13.40 3.92 20.18
CA THR A 162 14.62 4.20 20.95
C THR A 162 14.41 5.28 21.99
N THR A 163 13.57 6.31 21.69
CA THR A 163 13.45 7.50 22.56
C THR A 163 12.29 7.42 23.52
N HIS A 164 11.28 6.60 23.23
CA HIS A 164 10.02 6.59 23.97
C HIS A 164 9.48 5.19 24.27
N ASP A 165 10.23 4.13 23.95
CA ASP A 165 9.82 2.73 24.11
C ASP A 165 8.48 2.40 23.43
N LEU A 166 8.10 3.16 22.38
CA LEU A 166 6.89 2.86 21.61
C LEU A 166 7.09 1.53 20.86
N PRO A 167 6.18 0.55 20.99
CA PRO A 167 6.37 -0.78 20.41
C PRO A 167 6.06 -0.78 18.88
N VAL A 168 6.91 -0.12 18.10
CA VAL A 168 6.78 -0.03 16.63
C VAL A 168 7.47 -1.21 15.96
N VAL A 169 6.81 -1.73 14.93
CA VAL A 169 7.38 -2.63 13.91
C VAL A 169 7.09 -2.03 12.54
N VAL A 170 8.02 -2.15 11.60
CA VAL A 170 7.89 -1.59 10.24
C VAL A 170 7.83 -2.72 9.22
N THR A 171 6.96 -2.58 8.20
CA THR A 171 7.01 -3.43 7.01
C THR A 171 7.33 -2.61 5.77
N ARG A 172 8.14 -3.16 4.84
CA ARG A 172 8.42 -2.58 3.53
C ARG A 172 7.97 -3.54 2.46
N CYS A 173 6.91 -3.19 1.75
CA CYS A 173 6.30 -4.09 0.78
C CYS A 173 6.64 -3.72 -0.66
N SER A 174 6.67 -4.74 -1.53
CA SER A 174 6.72 -4.60 -2.98
C SER A 174 5.39 -4.13 -3.57
N ASN A 175 5.29 -4.05 -4.91
CA ASN A 175 4.11 -3.51 -5.57
C ASN A 175 2.87 -4.37 -5.35
N ASN A 176 1.91 -3.84 -4.62
CA ASN A 176 0.63 -4.50 -4.38
C ASN A 176 -0.31 -4.38 -5.59
N TYR A 177 -1.10 -5.43 -5.85
CA TYR A 177 -2.19 -5.43 -6.81
C TYR A 177 -3.40 -6.21 -6.26
N GLY A 178 -4.59 -5.95 -6.82
CA GLY A 178 -5.81 -6.62 -6.39
C GLY A 178 -7.07 -5.74 -6.47
N PRO A 179 -8.18 -6.22 -5.91
CA PRO A 179 -9.45 -5.49 -5.82
C PRO A 179 -9.33 -4.14 -5.10
N TYR A 180 -10.13 -3.16 -5.50
CA TYR A 180 -10.20 -1.82 -4.88
C TYR A 180 -8.93 -0.97 -5.03
N GLN A 181 -7.97 -1.30 -5.90
CA GLN A 181 -6.83 -0.44 -6.19
C GLN A 181 -7.26 0.75 -7.04
N PHE A 182 -6.89 1.98 -6.60
CA PHE A 182 -7.32 3.21 -7.27
C PHE A 182 -6.87 3.25 -8.75
N PRO A 183 -7.73 3.66 -9.70
CA PRO A 183 -7.52 3.49 -11.14
C PRO A 183 -6.44 4.38 -11.77
N GLU A 184 -5.58 5.03 -10.98
CA GLU A 184 -4.37 5.73 -11.48
C GLU A 184 -3.11 4.83 -11.49
N LYS A 185 -3.14 3.67 -10.80
CA LYS A 185 -2.02 2.72 -10.75
C LYS A 185 -2.03 1.83 -12.00
N VAL A 186 -0.86 1.30 -12.38
CA VAL A 186 -0.67 0.65 -13.69
C VAL A 186 -1.67 -0.48 -13.96
N ILE A 187 -1.84 -1.44 -13.05
CA ILE A 187 -2.76 -2.57 -13.27
C ILE A 187 -4.22 -2.11 -13.40
N PRO A 188 -4.79 -1.34 -12.46
CA PRO A 188 -6.18 -0.88 -12.61
C PRO A 188 -6.37 0.14 -13.75
N LEU A 189 -5.39 1.01 -14.01
CA LEU A 189 -5.46 1.96 -15.12
C LEU A 189 -5.50 1.22 -16.46
N PHE A 190 -4.59 0.27 -16.67
CA PHE A 190 -4.53 -0.48 -17.92
C PHE A 190 -5.75 -1.37 -18.08
N THR A 191 -6.13 -2.09 -17.02
CA THR A 191 -7.35 -2.93 -17.05
C THR A 191 -8.58 -2.10 -17.40
N SER A 192 -8.83 -0.98 -16.70
CA SER A 192 -10.01 -0.15 -16.97
C SER A 192 -9.98 0.50 -18.35
N ASN A 193 -8.80 0.92 -18.85
CA ASN A 193 -8.66 1.44 -20.21
C ASN A 193 -8.98 0.35 -21.26
N LEU A 194 -8.42 -0.84 -21.12
CA LEU A 194 -8.64 -1.93 -22.07
C LEU A 194 -10.10 -2.41 -22.07
N LEU A 195 -10.76 -2.45 -20.92
CA LEU A 195 -12.20 -2.74 -20.81
C LEU A 195 -13.05 -1.67 -21.49
N ASP A 196 -12.61 -0.40 -21.50
CA ASP A 196 -13.26 0.73 -22.19
C ASP A 196 -12.86 0.84 -23.68
N GLY A 197 -12.01 -0.06 -24.19
CA GLY A 197 -11.50 0.01 -25.56
C GLY A 197 -10.52 1.15 -25.81
N LYS A 198 -9.89 1.68 -24.76
CA LYS A 198 -8.86 2.73 -24.81
C LYS A 198 -7.46 2.12 -24.83
N LYS A 199 -6.47 2.86 -25.36
CA LYS A 199 -5.05 2.49 -25.32
C LYS A 199 -4.46 2.62 -23.92
N VAL A 200 -3.34 1.92 -23.71
CA VAL A 200 -2.57 1.96 -22.46
C VAL A 200 -1.19 2.55 -22.68
N PRO A 201 -0.74 3.51 -21.83
CA PRO A 201 0.54 4.16 -21.99
C PRO A 201 1.69 3.27 -21.50
N LEU A 202 2.62 2.89 -22.39
CA LEU A 202 3.85 2.18 -22.03
C LEU A 202 5.00 3.18 -21.97
N TYR A 203 5.55 3.40 -20.78
CA TYR A 203 6.64 4.35 -20.52
C TYR A 203 7.98 3.84 -21.03
N GLY A 204 8.70 4.67 -21.80
CA GLY A 204 10.04 4.38 -22.32
C GLY A 204 10.11 3.05 -23.07
N ASP A 205 11.07 2.20 -22.73
CA ASP A 205 11.24 0.86 -23.31
C ASP A 205 10.38 -0.21 -22.62
N GLY A 206 9.63 0.15 -21.58
CA GLY A 206 8.85 -0.78 -20.77
C GLY A 206 9.66 -1.79 -19.96
N GLY A 207 10.97 -1.59 -19.87
CA GLY A 207 11.89 -2.54 -19.25
C GLY A 207 12.12 -2.34 -17.74
N ASN A 208 11.34 -1.47 -17.10
CA ASN A 208 11.36 -1.32 -15.64
C ASN A 208 10.74 -2.55 -14.98
N VAL A 209 11.45 -3.15 -14.04
CA VAL A 209 11.06 -4.39 -13.36
C VAL A 209 10.44 -4.08 -12.01
N ARG A 210 9.34 -4.76 -11.71
CA ARG A 210 8.64 -4.68 -10.41
C ARG A 210 8.34 -6.07 -9.89
N ASP A 211 8.48 -6.24 -8.59
CA ASP A 211 7.98 -7.40 -7.86
C ASP A 211 6.51 -7.15 -7.48
N TRP A 212 5.63 -8.08 -7.79
CA TRP A 212 4.19 -7.95 -7.66
C TRP A 212 3.62 -8.91 -6.63
N ILE A 213 3.02 -8.37 -5.59
CA ILE A 213 2.37 -9.15 -4.53
C ILE A 213 0.86 -8.93 -4.52
N HIS A 214 0.08 -10.02 -4.42
CA HIS A 214 -1.36 -9.91 -4.22
C HIS A 214 -1.66 -9.24 -2.87
N VAL A 215 -2.61 -8.31 -2.84
CA VAL A 215 -2.93 -7.51 -1.65
C VAL A 215 -3.31 -8.35 -0.44
N GLU A 216 -3.93 -9.50 -0.62
CA GLU A 216 -4.27 -10.40 0.46
C GLU A 216 -3.04 -11.06 1.08
N ASP A 217 -2.06 -11.47 0.28
CA ASP A 217 -0.79 -12.01 0.78
C ASP A 217 -0.01 -10.96 1.57
N HIS A 218 0.00 -9.70 1.08
CA HIS A 218 0.57 -8.59 1.83
C HIS A 218 -0.16 -8.38 3.17
N ASN A 219 -1.49 -8.40 3.18
CA ASN A 219 -2.27 -8.16 4.39
C ASN A 219 -2.08 -9.27 5.43
N ARG A 220 -1.97 -10.52 5.00
CA ARG A 220 -1.61 -11.66 5.86
C ARG A 220 -0.21 -11.49 6.46
N ALA A 221 0.76 -11.07 5.64
CA ALA A 221 2.11 -10.76 6.08
C ALA A 221 2.12 -9.63 7.13
N ALA A 222 1.44 -8.53 6.84
CA ALA A 222 1.34 -7.39 7.74
C ALA A 222 0.72 -7.77 9.08
N HIS A 223 -0.35 -8.57 9.06
CA HIS A 223 -0.99 -9.04 10.30
C HIS A 223 -0.08 -10.00 11.10
N LEU A 224 0.63 -10.91 10.42
CA LEU A 224 1.62 -11.78 11.06
C LEU A 224 2.72 -10.96 11.76
N VAL A 225 3.22 -9.91 11.09
CA VAL A 225 4.21 -8.99 11.68
C VAL A 225 3.61 -8.21 12.85
N LEU A 226 2.35 -7.76 12.77
CA LEU A 226 1.66 -7.15 13.91
C LEU A 226 1.64 -8.09 15.13
N GLN A 227 1.40 -9.38 14.93
CA GLN A 227 1.30 -10.36 16.00
C GLN A 227 2.66 -10.79 16.56
N HIS A 228 3.63 -11.06 15.69
CA HIS A 228 4.87 -11.78 16.01
C HIS A 228 6.16 -11.00 15.68
N GLY A 229 6.06 -9.84 15.03
CA GLY A 229 7.22 -9.02 14.73
C GLY A 229 7.91 -8.49 15.97
N GLU A 230 9.24 -8.45 15.95
CA GLU A 230 10.04 -7.90 17.03
C GLU A 230 10.02 -6.38 17.02
N VAL A 231 9.85 -5.76 18.18
CA VAL A 231 9.82 -4.30 18.33
C VAL A 231 11.14 -3.68 17.88
N GLY A 232 11.04 -2.63 17.08
CA GLY A 232 12.19 -1.94 16.50
C GLY A 232 12.70 -2.55 15.19
N GLU A 233 12.14 -3.68 14.77
CA GLU A 233 12.58 -4.38 13.58
C GLU A 233 11.78 -3.99 12.33
N VAL A 234 12.42 -4.19 11.18
CA VAL A 234 11.83 -4.03 9.85
C VAL A 234 11.65 -5.41 9.22
N TYR A 235 10.57 -5.59 8.47
CA TYR A 235 10.29 -6.81 7.70
C TYR A 235 9.97 -6.46 6.26
N ASN A 236 10.74 -6.99 5.32
CA ASN A 236 10.45 -6.90 3.90
C ASN A 236 9.34 -7.88 3.52
N ILE A 237 8.42 -7.44 2.65
CA ILE A 237 7.31 -8.25 2.14
C ILE A 237 7.30 -8.14 0.62
N GLY A 238 7.55 -9.25 -0.07
CA GLY A 238 7.57 -9.36 -1.53
C GLY A 238 7.15 -10.75 -1.98
N ALA A 239 6.92 -10.92 -3.26
CA ALA A 239 6.48 -12.20 -3.81
C ALA A 239 7.55 -12.91 -4.65
N HIS A 240 8.65 -12.23 -5.00
CA HIS A 240 9.64 -12.67 -5.99
C HIS A 240 9.01 -12.94 -7.38
N GLU A 241 7.89 -12.27 -7.67
CA GLU A 241 7.17 -12.33 -8.94
C GLU A 241 7.52 -11.08 -9.76
N GLU A 242 8.74 -11.09 -10.29
CA GLU A 242 9.32 -9.95 -11.01
C GLU A 242 8.91 -9.95 -12.48
N PHE A 243 8.26 -8.90 -12.93
CA PHE A 243 7.92 -8.67 -14.34
C PHE A 243 8.33 -7.28 -14.79
N THR A 244 8.75 -7.16 -16.04
CA THR A 244 8.89 -5.88 -16.70
C THR A 244 7.50 -5.24 -16.92
N ASN A 245 7.45 -3.91 -16.99
CA ASN A 245 6.20 -3.22 -17.34
C ASN A 245 5.66 -3.67 -18.71
N ARG A 246 6.55 -4.06 -19.63
CA ARG A 246 6.19 -4.61 -20.94
C ARG A 246 5.50 -5.98 -20.81
N GLU A 247 6.10 -6.91 -20.06
CA GLU A 247 5.51 -8.25 -19.82
C GLU A 247 4.16 -8.13 -19.13
N LEU A 248 4.06 -7.28 -18.11
CA LEU A 248 2.79 -6.98 -17.45
C LEU A 248 1.74 -6.43 -18.44
N THR A 249 2.15 -5.52 -19.32
CA THR A 249 1.25 -4.95 -20.35
C THR A 249 0.70 -6.05 -21.26
N TYR A 250 1.55 -6.96 -21.74
CA TYR A 250 1.10 -8.07 -22.59
C TYR A 250 0.14 -9.03 -21.87
N LYS A 251 0.41 -9.36 -20.61
CA LYS A 251 -0.50 -10.18 -19.79
C LYS A 251 -1.88 -9.50 -19.66
N LEU A 252 -1.93 -8.20 -19.42
CA LEU A 252 -3.19 -7.45 -19.31
C LEU A 252 -3.94 -7.36 -20.66
N LEU A 253 -3.22 -7.19 -21.79
CA LEU A 253 -3.82 -7.23 -23.13
C LEU A 253 -4.49 -8.58 -23.38
N GLU A 254 -3.79 -9.68 -23.11
CA GLU A 254 -4.32 -11.05 -23.26
C GLU A 254 -5.59 -11.26 -22.42
N LEU A 255 -5.55 -10.94 -21.12
CA LEU A 255 -6.68 -11.09 -20.20
C LEU A 255 -7.89 -10.22 -20.58
N CYS A 256 -7.66 -9.08 -21.25
CA CYS A 256 -8.71 -8.20 -21.73
C CYS A 256 -9.13 -8.49 -23.18
N GLY A 257 -8.54 -9.51 -23.85
CA GLY A 257 -8.84 -9.85 -25.25
C GLY A 257 -8.45 -8.74 -26.23
N ARG A 258 -7.29 -8.11 -26.01
CA ARG A 258 -6.74 -7.02 -26.83
C ARG A 258 -5.39 -7.41 -27.42
N ASP A 259 -4.99 -6.74 -28.48
CA ASP A 259 -3.69 -6.90 -29.13
C ASP A 259 -2.76 -5.69 -28.91
N GLU A 260 -1.56 -5.76 -29.46
CA GLU A 260 -0.53 -4.73 -29.31
C GLU A 260 -0.91 -3.35 -29.88
N SER A 261 -1.93 -3.25 -30.74
CA SER A 261 -2.41 -1.96 -31.27
C SER A 261 -2.99 -1.05 -30.17
N PHE A 262 -3.30 -1.63 -29.01
CA PHE A 262 -3.75 -0.91 -27.83
C PHE A 262 -2.60 -0.34 -26.96
N ILE A 263 -1.33 -0.61 -27.30
CA ILE A 263 -0.19 0.03 -26.64
C ILE A 263 0.05 1.40 -27.26
N GLU A 264 0.20 2.41 -26.40
CA GLU A 264 0.64 3.76 -26.78
C GLU A 264 2.01 4.03 -26.15
N PRO A 265 3.10 4.05 -26.94
CA PRO A 265 4.41 4.41 -26.41
C PRO A 265 4.44 5.87 -25.95
N VAL A 266 4.89 6.11 -24.73
CA VAL A 266 5.02 7.46 -24.16
C VAL A 266 6.44 7.70 -23.63
N ALA A 267 6.82 8.98 -23.48
CA ALA A 267 8.11 9.35 -22.91
C ALA A 267 8.25 8.82 -21.47
N ASP A 268 9.46 8.38 -21.12
CA ASP A 268 9.70 7.89 -19.75
C ASP A 268 9.66 9.05 -18.75
N ARG A 269 9.30 8.72 -17.48
CA ARG A 269 9.22 9.69 -16.41
C ARG A 269 10.61 9.98 -15.81
N LEU A 270 10.79 11.16 -15.25
CA LEU A 270 12.01 11.54 -14.55
C LEU A 270 12.22 10.69 -13.28
N GLY A 271 13.47 10.24 -13.07
CA GLY A 271 13.82 9.46 -11.86
C GLY A 271 13.18 8.09 -11.78
N HIS A 272 12.80 7.49 -12.90
CA HIS A 272 12.17 6.18 -12.94
C HIS A 272 13.16 5.08 -12.54
N ASP A 273 12.95 4.47 -11.38
CA ASP A 273 13.77 3.36 -10.89
C ASP A 273 13.69 2.16 -11.82
N ARG A 274 14.83 1.54 -12.10
CA ARG A 274 14.90 0.42 -13.06
C ARG A 274 14.36 -0.88 -12.50
N ARG A 275 14.73 -1.24 -11.26
CA ARG A 275 14.28 -2.49 -10.63
C ARG A 275 14.15 -2.33 -9.12
N TYR A 276 13.09 -2.90 -8.55
CA TYR A 276 12.92 -3.12 -7.13
C TYR A 276 12.94 -4.62 -6.85
N SER A 277 13.63 -5.03 -5.79
CA SER A 277 13.59 -6.40 -5.30
C SER A 277 14.00 -6.43 -3.84
N VAL A 278 13.28 -7.20 -3.03
CA VAL A 278 13.54 -7.33 -1.59
C VAL A 278 13.72 -8.80 -1.21
N ASN A 279 14.64 -9.06 -0.26
CA ASN A 279 14.77 -10.37 0.36
C ASN A 279 13.65 -10.54 1.40
N ILE A 280 13.01 -11.72 1.42
CA ILE A 280 11.88 -12.05 2.28
C ILE A 280 12.19 -13.15 3.30
N ASP A 281 13.47 -13.53 3.49
CA ASP A 281 13.86 -14.62 4.38
C ASP A 281 13.40 -14.37 5.83
N LYS A 282 13.47 -13.11 6.27
CA LYS A 282 13.10 -12.71 7.63
C LYS A 282 11.62 -12.94 7.93
N ILE A 283 10.72 -12.52 7.04
CA ILE A 283 9.29 -12.76 7.22
C ILE A 283 8.93 -14.23 7.00
N SER A 284 9.61 -14.92 6.09
CA SER A 284 9.44 -16.36 5.86
C SER A 284 9.81 -17.18 7.12
N ALA A 285 10.80 -16.72 7.88
CA ALA A 285 11.17 -17.34 9.16
C ALA A 285 10.07 -17.24 10.23
N LEU A 286 9.16 -16.27 10.12
CA LEU A 286 7.94 -16.19 10.94
C LEU A 286 6.84 -17.18 10.50
N GLY A 287 7.06 -17.93 9.41
CA GLY A 287 6.11 -18.89 8.87
C GLY A 287 5.20 -18.35 7.75
N TRP A 288 5.41 -17.10 7.30
CA TRP A 288 4.65 -16.54 6.18
C TRP A 288 5.01 -17.21 4.86
N LYS A 289 4.00 -17.39 4.01
CA LYS A 289 4.13 -17.93 2.65
C LYS A 289 3.18 -17.22 1.70
N ILE A 290 3.58 -17.11 0.45
CA ILE A 290 2.73 -16.65 -0.65
C ILE A 290 1.67 -17.73 -0.91
N GLU A 291 0.44 -17.32 -1.12
CA GLU A 291 -0.70 -18.20 -1.45
C GLU A 291 -1.27 -17.92 -2.84
N HIS A 292 -1.10 -16.70 -3.37
CA HIS A 292 -1.59 -16.31 -4.69
C HIS A 292 -0.45 -16.32 -5.70
N SER A 293 -0.56 -17.15 -6.76
CA SER A 293 0.31 -16.99 -7.94
C SER A 293 -0.05 -15.69 -8.68
N PHE A 294 0.94 -15.06 -9.32
CA PHE A 294 0.69 -13.82 -10.06
C PHE A 294 -0.32 -14.01 -11.19
N GLU A 295 -0.22 -15.12 -11.95
CA GLU A 295 -1.12 -15.41 -13.06
C GLU A 295 -2.59 -15.46 -12.61
N GLN A 296 -2.89 -16.23 -11.56
CA GLN A 296 -4.26 -16.35 -11.07
C GLN A 296 -4.75 -15.05 -10.42
N GLY A 297 -3.94 -14.44 -9.56
CA GLY A 297 -4.28 -13.18 -8.89
C GLY A 297 -4.52 -12.03 -9.87
N LEU A 298 -3.72 -11.96 -10.98
CA LEU A 298 -3.94 -10.95 -12.02
C LEU A 298 -5.23 -11.20 -12.79
N ALA A 299 -5.53 -12.46 -13.14
CA ALA A 299 -6.77 -12.83 -13.81
C ALA A 299 -8.00 -12.50 -12.96
N ASP A 300 -7.95 -12.83 -11.67
CA ASP A 300 -9.02 -12.53 -10.71
C ASP A 300 -9.18 -11.01 -10.52
N THR A 301 -8.08 -10.26 -10.49
CA THR A 301 -8.09 -8.80 -10.44
C THR A 301 -8.78 -8.21 -11.67
N VAL A 302 -8.42 -8.66 -12.89
CA VAL A 302 -9.07 -8.21 -14.14
C VAL A 302 -10.56 -8.55 -14.14
N ALA A 303 -10.93 -9.75 -13.69
CA ALA A 303 -12.32 -10.16 -13.55
C ALA A 303 -13.07 -9.25 -12.57
N TRP A 304 -12.47 -8.94 -11.42
CA TRP A 304 -13.06 -8.04 -10.45
C TRP A 304 -13.33 -6.64 -11.05
N TYR A 305 -12.39 -6.04 -11.79
CA TYR A 305 -12.61 -4.74 -12.45
C TYR A 305 -13.71 -4.81 -13.51
N ARG A 306 -13.83 -5.92 -14.23
CA ARG A 306 -14.91 -6.13 -15.21
C ARG A 306 -16.27 -6.12 -14.54
N ASP A 307 -16.40 -6.79 -13.40
CA ASP A 307 -17.66 -6.99 -12.69
C ASP A 307 -18.03 -5.81 -11.76
N ASN A 308 -17.05 -4.98 -11.40
CA ASN A 308 -17.24 -3.88 -10.44
C ASN A 308 -17.05 -2.48 -11.07
N ARG A 309 -17.57 -2.27 -12.29
CA ARG A 309 -17.54 -0.96 -12.95
C ARG A 309 -18.15 0.15 -12.10
N TRP A 310 -19.20 -0.15 -11.36
CA TRP A 310 -19.88 0.76 -10.44
C TRP A 310 -18.93 1.42 -9.42
N TRP A 311 -17.84 0.73 -9.07
CA TRP A 311 -16.86 1.23 -8.10
C TRP A 311 -15.80 2.13 -8.74
N TRP A 312 -15.21 1.69 -9.86
CA TRP A 312 -14.07 2.41 -10.43
C TRP A 312 -14.42 3.48 -11.49
N GLU A 313 -15.53 3.36 -12.21
CA GLU A 313 -15.93 4.36 -13.23
C GLU A 313 -16.11 5.76 -12.65
N PRO A 314 -16.81 5.96 -11.51
CA PRO A 314 -16.90 7.29 -10.89
C PRO A 314 -15.55 7.82 -10.42
N LEU A 315 -14.66 6.97 -9.91
CA LEU A 315 -13.32 7.36 -9.44
C LEU A 315 -12.44 7.83 -10.62
N LYS A 316 -12.48 7.08 -11.72
CA LYS A 316 -11.75 7.39 -12.94
C LYS A 316 -12.22 8.72 -13.56
N ALA A 317 -13.53 8.91 -13.64
CA ALA A 317 -14.13 10.16 -14.14
C ALA A 317 -13.73 11.38 -13.30
N ASN A 318 -13.78 11.25 -11.95
CA ASN A 318 -13.41 12.33 -11.04
C ASN A 318 -11.91 12.64 -11.07
N ALA A 319 -11.06 11.66 -11.38
CA ALA A 319 -9.61 11.82 -11.51
C ALA A 319 -9.18 12.35 -12.89
N GLY A 320 -10.09 12.45 -13.87
CA GLY A 320 -9.78 12.88 -15.24
C GLY A 320 -8.95 11.85 -16.02
N LEU A 321 -9.15 10.55 -15.78
CA LEU A 321 -8.41 9.41 -16.34
C LEU A 321 -9.13 8.75 -17.53
#